data_18993adafc1bcde87ec3d7fb4569c445
#
_entry.id   18993adafc1bcde87ec3d7fb4569c445
#
_cell.length_a   1.000
_cell.length_b   1.000
_cell.length_c   1.000
_cell.angle_alpha   90.00
_cell.angle_beta   90.00
_cell.angle_gamma   90.00
#
_symmetry.space_group_name_H-M   'P 1'
#
loop_
_entity.id
_entity.type
_entity.pdbx_description
1 polymer ?
#
loop_
_entity_poly.entity_id
_entity_poly.type
_entity_poly.pdbx_seq_one_letter_code
_entity_poly.pdbx_strand_id
1 'polypeptide(L)'
;MALHIGTSGWSYKEWKGFFYPPVIKTTDWLSYYATVFDCTEINMSFYHLPKQQTVDKWANAVPAGFKFCPKMSRYVTHIKRLKDVEDSLDKFFNVFDPISDLLGPVLIQLPPSLKYDHDIVAAFIQSLLKKYPMHRYALEARHASWIN
;
A
#
# COMPACT_ATOMS: atom_id res chain seq x y z
N MET A 1 -1.94 -21.28 3.85
CA MET A 1 -2.25 -19.85 3.62
C MET A 1 -2.14 -19.16 4.97
N ALA A 2 -1.27 -18.14 5.13
CA ALA A 2 -1.18 -17.38 6.36
C ALA A 2 -2.29 -16.30 6.36
N LEU A 3 -2.99 -16.16 7.49
CA LEU A 3 -3.94 -15.06 7.74
C LEU A 3 -3.16 -13.90 8.34
N HIS A 4 -3.33 -12.70 7.78
CA HIS A 4 -2.79 -11.46 8.32
C HIS A 4 -3.94 -10.54 8.75
N ILE A 5 -3.79 -9.94 9.94
CA ILE A 5 -4.79 -9.03 10.52
C ILE A 5 -4.11 -7.70 10.82
N GLY A 6 -4.73 -6.61 10.37
CA GLY A 6 -4.23 -5.26 10.58
C GLY A 6 -5.27 -4.21 10.26
N THR A 7 -4.84 -2.96 10.27
CA THR A 7 -5.68 -1.80 10.04
C THR A 7 -5.18 -0.95 8.88
N SER A 8 -6.01 -0.04 8.42
CA SER A 8 -5.68 0.94 7.39
C SER A 8 -4.88 2.10 8.00
N GLY A 9 -3.59 1.85 8.24
CA GLY A 9 -2.67 2.74 8.94
C GLY A 9 -2.58 2.44 10.44
N TRP A 10 -1.59 3.04 11.08
CA TRP A 10 -1.30 2.84 12.51
C TRP A 10 -1.14 4.15 13.29
N SER A 11 -1.00 5.30 12.62
CA SER A 11 -0.64 6.57 13.25
C SER A 11 -1.89 7.44 13.47
N TYR A 12 -2.70 7.07 14.45
CA TYR A 12 -3.91 7.80 14.83
C TYR A 12 -3.77 8.36 16.26
N LYS A 13 -3.88 9.68 16.40
CA LYS A 13 -3.76 10.37 17.70
C LYS A 13 -4.83 9.93 18.70
N GLU A 14 -6.00 9.61 18.18
CA GLU A 14 -7.17 9.15 18.93
C GLU A 14 -6.94 7.79 19.59
N TRP A 15 -5.95 7.03 19.13
CA TRP A 15 -5.59 5.74 19.73
C TRP A 15 -4.71 5.86 20.96
N LYS A 16 -4.17 7.05 21.25
CA LYS A 16 -3.38 7.30 22.46
C LYS A 16 -4.27 7.23 23.70
N GLY A 17 -3.88 6.39 24.65
CA GLY A 17 -4.67 6.14 25.86
C GLY A 17 -5.68 5.00 25.75
N PHE A 18 -5.92 4.50 24.52
CA PHE A 18 -6.76 3.32 24.26
C PHE A 18 -5.92 2.16 23.75
N PHE A 19 -5.45 2.24 22.52
CA PHE A 19 -4.58 1.23 21.92
C PHE A 19 -3.11 1.45 22.28
N TYR A 20 -2.62 2.70 22.14
CA TYR A 20 -1.26 3.07 22.53
C TYR A 20 -1.24 3.51 23.99
N PRO A 21 -0.42 2.88 24.88
CA PRO A 21 -0.19 3.39 26.22
C PRO A 21 0.22 4.87 26.19
N PRO A 22 -0.27 5.71 27.15
CA PRO A 22 -0.01 7.16 27.14
C PRO A 22 1.47 7.52 27.15
N VAL A 23 2.32 6.65 27.71
CA VAL A 23 3.76 6.84 27.88
C VAL A 23 4.57 6.58 26.59
N ILE A 24 3.99 5.85 25.61
CA ILE A 24 4.69 5.52 24.36
C ILE A 24 4.72 6.75 23.46
N LYS A 25 5.92 7.07 22.97
CA LYS A 25 6.12 8.16 22.01
C LYS A 25 5.54 7.78 20.64
N THR A 26 5.11 8.78 19.89
CA THR A 26 4.58 8.58 18.51
C THR A 26 5.59 7.93 17.56
N THR A 27 6.89 8.13 17.81
CA THR A 27 7.98 7.47 17.06
C THR A 27 7.97 5.95 17.23
N ASP A 28 7.45 5.45 18.33
CA ASP A 28 7.49 4.04 18.72
C ASP A 28 6.14 3.34 18.49
N TRP A 29 5.15 4.07 17.96
CA TRP A 29 3.82 3.53 17.70
C TRP A 29 3.82 2.35 16.73
N LEU A 30 4.61 2.41 15.66
CA LEU A 30 4.69 1.31 14.70
C LEU A 30 5.27 0.04 15.35
N SER A 31 6.32 0.17 16.15
CA SER A 31 6.90 -0.96 16.87
C SER A 31 5.90 -1.59 17.85
N TYR A 32 5.15 -0.75 18.58
CA TYR A 32 4.10 -1.23 19.47
C TYR A 32 2.95 -1.88 18.67
N TYR A 33 2.50 -1.25 17.58
CA TYR A 33 1.47 -1.78 16.69
C TYR A 33 1.83 -3.18 16.18
N ALA A 34 3.07 -3.38 15.79
CA ALA A 34 3.58 -4.65 15.28
C ALA A 34 3.69 -5.75 16.36
N THR A 35 3.50 -5.44 17.65
CA THR A 35 3.36 -6.47 18.70
C THR A 35 1.95 -7.07 18.77
N VAL A 36 0.95 -6.39 18.18
CA VAL A 36 -0.47 -6.80 18.22
C VAL A 36 -0.96 -7.27 16.86
N PHE A 37 -0.58 -6.55 15.80
CA PHE A 37 -0.96 -6.82 14.43
C PHE A 37 0.24 -7.22 13.58
N ASP A 38 0.02 -8.03 12.57
CA ASP A 38 1.07 -8.56 11.69
C ASP A 38 1.07 -7.93 10.29
N CYS A 39 0.16 -6.97 10.02
CA CYS A 39 0.17 -6.18 8.79
C CYS A 39 -0.48 -4.80 8.99
N THR A 40 -0.21 -3.90 8.03
CA THR A 40 -0.90 -2.61 7.95
C THR A 40 -0.97 -2.12 6.52
N GLU A 41 -2.02 -1.39 6.17
CA GLU A 41 -2.11 -0.66 4.90
C GLU A 41 -1.38 0.69 5.03
N ILE A 42 -0.60 1.06 4.00
CA ILE A 42 0.05 2.36 3.92
C ILE A 42 -0.78 3.29 3.02
N ASN A 43 -1.63 4.12 3.63
CA ASN A 43 -2.48 5.05 2.90
C ASN A 43 -1.76 6.31 2.42
N MET A 44 -0.68 6.74 3.09
CA MET A 44 0.01 7.96 2.69
C MET A 44 0.59 7.88 1.27
N SER A 45 1.01 6.68 0.83
CA SER A 45 1.53 6.46 -0.52
C SER A 45 0.52 6.77 -1.63
N PHE A 46 -0.76 6.79 -1.30
CA PHE A 46 -1.82 7.20 -2.21
C PHE A 46 -1.75 8.69 -2.55
N TYR A 47 -1.43 9.55 -1.58
CA TYR A 47 -1.37 11.00 -1.74
C TYR A 47 0.02 11.49 -2.13
N HIS A 48 1.05 10.96 -1.50
CA HIS A 48 2.45 11.26 -1.79
C HIS A 48 3.34 10.11 -1.35
N LEU A 49 4.38 9.86 -2.12
CA LEU A 49 5.33 8.80 -1.79
C LEU A 49 6.18 9.21 -0.57
N PRO A 50 6.39 8.29 0.37
CA PRO A 50 7.31 8.53 1.47
C PRO A 50 8.76 8.65 0.96
N LYS A 51 9.59 9.34 1.72
CA LYS A 51 11.04 9.34 1.49
C LYS A 51 11.61 7.95 1.84
N GLN A 52 12.68 7.54 1.15
CA GLN A 52 13.36 6.27 1.41
C GLN A 52 13.70 6.10 2.89
N GLN A 53 14.28 7.10 3.52
CA GLN A 53 14.63 7.07 4.96
C GLN A 53 13.41 6.79 5.87
N THR A 54 12.21 7.17 5.45
CA THR A 54 10.98 6.89 6.21
C THR A 54 10.62 5.41 6.09
N VAL A 55 10.71 4.87 4.89
CA VAL A 55 10.46 3.44 4.61
C VAL A 55 11.48 2.57 5.34
N ASP A 56 12.75 2.95 5.34
CA ASP A 56 13.82 2.25 6.07
C ASP A 56 13.55 2.23 7.59
N LYS A 57 13.08 3.36 8.15
CA LYS A 57 12.66 3.40 9.57
C LYS A 57 11.50 2.47 9.86
N TRP A 58 10.53 2.37 8.97
CA TRP A 58 9.41 1.44 9.14
C TRP A 58 9.89 -0.02 9.11
N ALA A 59 10.75 -0.36 8.15
CA ALA A 59 11.30 -1.71 8.05
C ALA A 59 12.07 -2.12 9.33
N ASN A 60 12.83 -1.20 9.91
CA ASN A 60 13.57 -1.44 11.14
C ASN A 60 12.70 -1.46 12.42
N ALA A 61 11.46 -0.99 12.32
CA ALA A 61 10.55 -0.89 13.46
C ALA A 61 9.66 -2.13 13.65
N VAL A 62 9.68 -3.08 12.71
CA VAL A 62 8.77 -4.22 12.70
C VAL A 62 9.53 -5.55 12.64
N PRO A 63 8.95 -6.67 13.13
CA PRO A 63 9.55 -7.98 13.02
C PRO A 63 9.51 -8.50 11.57
N ALA A 64 10.37 -9.47 11.24
CA ALA A 64 10.55 -10.03 9.89
C ALA A 64 9.26 -10.61 9.25
N GLY A 65 8.28 -11.04 10.04
CA GLY A 65 7.00 -11.57 9.52
C GLY A 65 5.95 -10.50 9.22
N PHE A 66 6.18 -9.26 9.61
CA PHE A 66 5.23 -8.15 9.41
C PHE A 66 5.07 -7.81 7.93
N LYS A 67 3.86 -7.38 7.53
CA LYS A 67 3.56 -7.01 6.14
C LYS A 67 3.03 -5.59 6.01
N PHE A 68 3.67 -4.81 5.15
CA PHE A 68 3.17 -3.53 4.68
C PHE A 68 2.40 -3.71 3.37
N CYS A 69 1.18 -3.18 3.30
CA CYS A 69 0.34 -3.20 2.11
C CYS A 69 0.23 -1.77 1.56
N PRO A 70 1.15 -1.30 0.72
CA PRO A 70 1.09 0.06 0.22
C PRO A 70 -0.05 0.24 -0.76
N LYS A 71 -0.74 1.37 -0.65
CA LYS A 71 -1.78 1.77 -1.58
C LYS A 71 -1.18 2.49 -2.77
N MET A 72 -1.50 2.03 -3.97
CA MET A 72 -1.04 2.63 -5.22
C MET A 72 -1.40 4.11 -5.29
N SER A 73 -0.48 4.91 -5.81
CA SER A 73 -0.63 6.35 -5.94
C SER A 73 -1.95 6.77 -6.61
N ARG A 74 -2.57 7.81 -6.04
CA ARG A 74 -3.74 8.48 -6.62
C ARG A 74 -3.48 8.95 -8.06
N TYR A 75 -2.25 9.34 -8.36
CA TYR A 75 -1.88 9.77 -9.69
C TYR A 75 -2.10 8.66 -10.73
N VAL A 76 -1.71 7.41 -10.41
CA VAL A 76 -1.90 6.24 -11.26
C VAL A 76 -3.38 5.89 -11.41
N THR A 77 -4.10 5.80 -10.30
CA THR A 77 -5.45 5.22 -10.28
C THR A 77 -6.55 6.22 -10.59
N HIS A 78 -6.46 7.45 -10.06
CA HIS A 78 -7.53 8.45 -10.13
C HIS A 78 -7.29 9.54 -11.18
N ILE A 79 -6.04 9.97 -11.36
CA ILE A 79 -5.70 11.05 -12.30
C ILE A 79 -5.44 10.47 -13.70
N LYS A 80 -4.47 9.58 -13.81
CA LYS A 80 -4.12 8.92 -15.08
C LYS A 80 -5.11 7.82 -15.47
N ARG A 81 -5.90 7.32 -14.51
CA ARG A 81 -6.91 6.30 -14.76
C ARG A 81 -6.32 5.08 -15.48
N LEU A 82 -5.15 4.63 -15.00
CA LEU A 82 -4.35 3.50 -15.47
C LEU A 82 -3.64 3.69 -16.82
N LYS A 83 -3.69 4.87 -17.44
CA LYS A 83 -3.07 5.15 -18.74
C LYS A 83 -1.72 5.85 -18.58
N ASP A 84 -0.72 5.44 -19.36
CA ASP A 84 0.61 6.09 -19.42
C ASP A 84 1.20 6.32 -18.02
N VAL A 85 1.35 5.24 -17.27
CA VAL A 85 1.70 5.30 -15.83
C VAL A 85 3.08 4.73 -15.51
N GLU A 86 3.86 4.32 -16.50
CA GLU A 86 5.13 3.61 -16.35
C GLU A 86 6.09 4.35 -15.43
N ASP A 87 6.34 5.64 -15.66
CA ASP A 87 7.22 6.47 -14.82
C ASP A 87 6.71 6.57 -13.36
N SER A 88 5.39 6.57 -13.19
CA SER A 88 4.78 6.66 -11.87
C SER A 88 4.86 5.33 -11.12
N LEU A 89 4.76 4.22 -11.83
CA LEU A 89 5.01 2.88 -11.29
C LEU A 89 6.47 2.75 -10.87
N ASP A 90 7.41 3.21 -11.71
CA ASP A 90 8.84 3.18 -11.37
C ASP A 90 9.14 3.96 -10.10
N LYS A 91 8.62 5.17 -9.97
CA LYS A 91 8.77 5.98 -8.76
C LYS A 91 8.20 5.29 -7.53
N PHE A 92 7.04 4.64 -7.67
CA PHE A 92 6.38 3.94 -6.59
C PHE A 92 7.22 2.72 -6.14
N PHE A 93 7.61 1.85 -7.07
CA PHE A 93 8.34 0.64 -6.73
C PHE A 93 9.77 0.93 -6.27
N ASN A 94 10.45 1.93 -6.85
CA ASN A 94 11.78 2.35 -6.36
C ASN A 94 11.80 2.69 -4.86
N VAL A 95 10.68 3.18 -4.31
CA VAL A 95 10.56 3.49 -2.88
C VAL A 95 10.32 2.23 -2.04
N PHE A 96 9.57 1.24 -2.56
CA PHE A 96 9.15 0.08 -1.78
C PHE A 96 9.98 -1.18 -2.03
N ASP A 97 10.65 -1.32 -3.18
CA ASP A 97 11.49 -2.48 -3.51
C ASP A 97 12.57 -2.79 -2.47
N PRO A 98 13.23 -1.80 -1.83
CA PRO A 98 14.22 -2.09 -0.79
C PRO A 98 13.68 -2.84 0.42
N ILE A 99 12.35 -2.83 0.64
CA ILE A 99 11.68 -3.58 1.70
C ILE A 99 10.77 -4.69 1.16
N SER A 100 11.04 -5.19 -0.04
CA SER A 100 10.19 -6.17 -0.74
C SER A 100 9.82 -7.39 0.10
N ASP A 101 10.72 -7.86 0.96
CA ASP A 101 10.47 -8.98 1.88
C ASP A 101 9.38 -8.70 2.92
N LEU A 102 9.17 -7.42 3.24
CA LEU A 102 8.13 -6.97 4.17
C LEU A 102 6.85 -6.51 3.43
N LEU A 103 6.81 -6.57 2.10
CA LEU A 103 5.60 -6.19 1.37
C LEU A 103 4.55 -7.30 1.38
N GLY A 104 3.34 -6.90 1.69
CA GLY A 104 2.12 -7.60 1.34
C GLY A 104 1.62 -7.16 -0.04
N PRO A 105 0.36 -7.43 -0.38
CA PRO A 105 -0.22 -6.97 -1.65
C PRO A 105 -0.23 -5.44 -1.77
N VAL A 106 0.11 -4.94 -2.96
CA VAL A 106 -0.10 -3.53 -3.32
C VAL A 106 -1.58 -3.33 -3.63
N LEU A 107 -2.25 -2.45 -2.89
CA LEU A 107 -3.67 -2.14 -3.11
C LEU A 107 -3.83 -1.15 -4.27
N ILE A 108 -4.49 -1.57 -5.33
CA ILE A 108 -4.87 -0.76 -6.47
C ILE A 108 -6.37 -0.45 -6.36
N GLN A 109 -6.70 0.61 -5.64
CA GLN A 109 -8.09 1.05 -5.46
C GLN A 109 -8.47 2.02 -6.57
N LEU A 110 -9.51 1.69 -7.33
CA LEU A 110 -10.02 2.49 -8.45
C LEU A 110 -11.12 3.46 -7.99
N PRO A 111 -11.23 4.65 -8.62
CA PRO A 111 -12.31 5.56 -8.30
C PRO A 111 -13.68 5.02 -8.75
N PRO A 112 -14.77 5.38 -8.04
CA PRO A 112 -16.13 4.96 -8.42
C PRO A 112 -16.55 5.39 -9.82
N SER A 113 -15.91 6.41 -10.38
CA SER A 113 -16.17 6.91 -11.75
C SER A 113 -15.43 6.16 -12.84
N LEU A 114 -14.53 5.21 -12.51
CA LEU A 114 -13.75 4.46 -13.50
C LEU A 114 -14.55 3.25 -13.96
N LYS A 115 -15.17 3.38 -15.14
CA LYS A 115 -15.81 2.25 -15.81
C LYS A 115 -14.78 1.23 -16.27
N TYR A 116 -15.19 -0.02 -16.36
CA TYR A 116 -14.37 -1.08 -16.94
C TYR A 116 -14.11 -0.81 -18.42
N ASP A 117 -12.86 -0.90 -18.81
CA ASP A 117 -12.39 -0.85 -20.18
C ASP A 117 -11.32 -1.93 -20.33
N HIS A 118 -11.62 -2.95 -21.10
CA HIS A 118 -10.76 -4.14 -21.25
C HIS A 118 -9.35 -3.78 -21.68
N ASP A 119 -9.19 -2.91 -22.68
CA ASP A 119 -7.89 -2.64 -23.28
C ASP A 119 -6.99 -1.85 -22.34
N ILE A 120 -7.56 -0.88 -21.61
CA ILE A 120 -6.85 -0.12 -20.59
C ILE A 120 -6.41 -1.02 -19.44
N VAL A 121 -7.30 -1.86 -18.97
CA VAL A 121 -7.02 -2.77 -17.84
C VAL A 121 -5.99 -3.81 -18.24
N ALA A 122 -6.14 -4.42 -19.42
CA ALA A 122 -5.19 -5.41 -19.93
C ALA A 122 -3.78 -4.82 -20.10
N ALA A 123 -3.66 -3.64 -20.70
CA ALA A 123 -2.39 -2.94 -20.89
C ALA A 123 -1.73 -2.62 -19.53
N PHE A 124 -2.51 -2.12 -18.58
CA PHE A 124 -2.02 -1.81 -17.23
C PHE A 124 -1.52 -3.05 -16.49
N ILE A 125 -2.30 -4.13 -16.49
CA ILE A 125 -1.91 -5.40 -15.84
C ILE A 125 -0.68 -5.98 -16.52
N GLN A 126 -0.61 -5.99 -17.84
CA GLN A 126 0.57 -6.46 -18.57
C GLN A 126 1.83 -5.65 -18.20
N SER A 127 1.73 -4.33 -18.11
CA SER A 127 2.84 -3.46 -17.70
C SER A 127 3.31 -3.80 -16.27
N LEU A 128 2.39 -3.98 -15.33
CA LEU A 128 2.71 -4.41 -13.97
C LEU A 128 3.41 -5.77 -13.92
N LEU A 129 2.83 -6.78 -14.53
CA LEU A 129 3.34 -8.14 -14.48
C LEU A 129 4.65 -8.31 -15.25
N LYS A 130 4.87 -7.54 -16.32
CA LYS A 130 6.13 -7.54 -17.06
C LYS A 130 7.27 -6.91 -16.25
N LYS A 131 7.00 -5.79 -15.59
CA LYS A 131 8.05 -4.98 -14.95
C LYS A 131 8.25 -5.31 -13.48
N TYR A 132 7.17 -5.69 -12.77
CA TYR A 132 7.16 -5.96 -11.33
C TYR A 132 6.49 -7.30 -11.00
N PRO A 133 6.95 -8.43 -11.60
CA PRO A 133 6.31 -9.75 -11.46
C PRO A 133 6.38 -10.33 -10.04
N MET A 134 7.32 -9.85 -9.22
CA MET A 134 7.55 -10.37 -7.86
C MET A 134 6.56 -9.86 -6.84
N HIS A 135 5.82 -8.78 -7.15
CA HIS A 135 4.85 -8.21 -6.23
C HIS A 135 3.48 -8.88 -6.35
N ARG A 136 2.75 -8.85 -5.25
CA ARG A 136 1.34 -9.25 -5.21
C ARG A 136 0.46 -8.02 -5.32
N TYR A 137 -0.69 -8.16 -5.96
CA TYR A 137 -1.61 -7.05 -6.20
C TYR A 137 -3.01 -7.40 -5.72
N ALA A 138 -3.69 -6.42 -5.14
CA ALA A 138 -5.12 -6.46 -4.83
C ALA A 138 -5.81 -5.32 -5.58
N LEU A 139 -6.72 -5.65 -6.49
CA LEU A 139 -7.51 -4.67 -7.24
C LEU A 139 -8.87 -4.48 -6.58
N GLU A 140 -9.18 -3.25 -6.19
CA GLU A 140 -10.49 -2.86 -5.67
C GLU A 140 -11.21 -2.00 -6.72
N ALA A 141 -12.15 -2.60 -7.42
CA ALA A 141 -13.03 -1.91 -8.36
C ALA A 141 -14.29 -1.41 -7.63
N ARG A 142 -14.75 -0.21 -7.96
CA ARG A 142 -15.88 0.45 -7.30
C ARG A 142 -17.05 0.82 -8.22
N HIS A 143 -16.89 0.68 -9.53
CA HIS A 143 -17.96 0.94 -10.50
C HIS A 143 -18.66 -0.34 -10.88
N ALA A 144 -20.00 -0.32 -11.04
CA ALA A 144 -20.81 -1.50 -11.33
C ALA A 144 -20.40 -2.26 -12.61
N SER A 145 -19.84 -1.56 -13.60
CA SER A 145 -19.38 -2.20 -14.85
C SER A 145 -18.22 -3.21 -14.69
N TRP A 146 -17.65 -3.35 -13.50
CA TRP A 146 -16.61 -4.33 -13.20
C TRP A 146 -17.15 -5.69 -12.74
N ILE A 147 -18.47 -5.80 -12.53
CA ILE A 147 -19.11 -6.98 -11.93
C ILE A 147 -19.76 -7.87 -13.01
N ASN A 148 -19.77 -7.45 -14.26
CA ASN A 148 -20.43 -8.16 -15.37
C ASN A 148 -19.49 -9.14 -16.06
#